data_70f09ebf8101a85f1c764bf140c2de21
#
_entry.id   70f09ebf8101a85f1c764bf140c2de21
#
_cell.length_a   1.000
_cell.length_b   1.000
_cell.length_c   1.000
_cell.angle_alpha   90.00
_cell.angle_beta   90.00
_cell.angle_gamma   90.00
#
_symmetry.space_group_name_H-M   'P 1'
#
loop_
_entity.id
_entity.type
_entity.pdbx_description
1 polymer ?
#
loop_
_entity_poly.entity_id
_entity_poly.type
_entity_poly.pdbx_seq_one_letter_code
_entity_poly.pdbx_strand_id
1 'polypeptide(L)' 'MDKHPLVSQEGYDPNRLLDALIQKLGLKNDAALSRALEVRPPVISKIRHRTLPVGASLLIRMHEVTDLSIRELRELM' A
#
# COMPACT_ATOMS: atom_id res chain seq x y z
N MET A 1 6.00 -12.32 21.07
CA MET A 1 5.50 -11.62 20.97
C MET A 1 4.49 -11.67 20.22
N ASP A 2 3.71 -11.73 20.30
CA ASP A 2 2.76 -11.83 19.71
C ASP A 2 2.16 -10.75 19.22
N LYS A 3 2.58 -9.72 19.25
CA LYS A 3 2.10 -8.66 18.71
C LYS A 3 2.06 -8.75 17.27
N HIS A 4 1.02 -8.40 16.61
CA HIS A 4 0.92 -8.35 15.17
C HIS A 4 1.74 -7.19 14.69
N PRO A 5 2.77 -7.41 13.92
CA PRO A 5 3.70 -6.33 13.56
C PRO A 5 3.03 -5.20 12.79
N LEU A 6 2.01 -5.51 11.99
CA LEU A 6 1.39 -4.50 11.15
C LEU A 6 0.59 -3.50 11.92
N VAL A 7 -0.14 -3.94 12.92
CA VAL A 7 -1.03 -3.05 13.65
C VAL A 7 -0.37 -2.44 14.86
N SER A 8 0.70 -3.04 15.35
CA SER A 8 1.34 -2.54 16.55
C SER A 8 2.72 -1.95 16.29
N GLN A 9 3.21 -1.99 15.08
CA GLN A 9 4.51 -1.43 14.76
C GLN A 9 4.43 0.09 14.77
N GLU A 10 5.25 0.69 15.60
CA GLU A 10 5.28 2.13 15.68
C GLU A 10 5.83 2.71 14.39
N GLY A 11 5.21 3.75 13.88
CA GLY A 11 5.66 4.38 12.66
C GLY A 11 5.13 3.77 11.38
N TYR A 12 4.50 2.60 11.47
CA TYR A 12 3.93 1.97 10.29
C TYR A 12 2.69 2.73 9.84
N ASP A 13 2.70 3.20 8.60
CA ASP A 13 1.57 3.96 8.09
C ASP A 13 1.30 3.60 6.63
N PRO A 14 0.48 2.60 6.38
CA PRO A 14 0.17 2.19 5.02
C PRO A 14 -0.60 3.25 4.25
N ASN A 15 -1.32 4.13 4.95
CA ASN A 15 -2.04 5.20 4.28
C ASN A 15 -1.09 6.16 3.59
N ARG A 16 0.06 6.40 4.18
CA ARG A 16 1.06 7.25 3.59
C ARG A 16 1.55 6.69 2.26
N LEU A 17 1.77 5.37 2.22
CA LEU A 17 2.16 4.70 0.99
C LEU A 17 1.07 4.83 -0.07
N LEU A 18 -0.18 4.52 0.31
CA LEU A 18 -1.27 4.54 -0.65
C LEU A 18 -1.51 5.95 -1.20
N ASP A 19 -1.43 6.95 -0.34
CA ASP A 19 -1.60 8.34 -0.78
C ASP A 19 -0.48 8.75 -1.72
N ALA A 20 0.75 8.31 -1.44
CA ALA A 20 1.87 8.63 -2.30
C ALA A 20 1.69 8.02 -3.70
N LEU A 21 1.17 6.79 -3.76
CA LEU A 21 0.90 6.15 -5.05
C LEU A 21 -0.19 6.86 -5.82
N ILE A 22 -1.25 7.26 -5.14
CA ILE A 22 -2.34 7.99 -5.77
C ILE A 22 -1.79 9.28 -6.39
N GLN A 23 -0.96 9.99 -5.63
CA GLN A 23 -0.39 11.23 -6.10
C GLN A 23 0.58 11.00 -7.26
N LYS A 24 1.44 10.03 -7.12
CA LYS A 24 2.45 9.74 -8.16
C LYS A 24 1.80 9.32 -9.46
N LEU A 25 0.75 8.54 -9.40
CA LEU A 25 0.07 8.03 -10.59
C LEU A 25 -1.03 8.96 -11.09
N GLY A 26 -1.30 10.05 -10.39
CA GLY A 26 -2.33 10.99 -10.80
C GLY A 26 -3.72 10.42 -10.73
N LEU A 27 -3.99 9.60 -9.73
CA LEU A 27 -5.28 8.93 -9.62
C LEU A 27 -6.24 9.76 -8.78
N LYS A 28 -7.54 9.49 -8.94
CA LYS A 28 -8.56 10.22 -8.23
C LYS A 28 -8.85 9.71 -6.84
N ASN A 29 -8.80 8.39 -6.68
CA ASN A 29 -9.28 7.79 -5.43
C ASN A 29 -8.76 6.36 -5.31
N ASP A 30 -9.18 5.70 -4.21
CA ASP A 30 -8.77 4.32 -3.96
C ASP A 30 -9.30 3.34 -4.99
N ALA A 31 -10.47 3.60 -5.56
CA ALA A 31 -10.99 2.71 -6.59
C ALA A 31 -10.09 2.72 -7.83
N ALA A 32 -9.60 3.90 -8.20
CA ALA A 32 -8.67 4.00 -9.31
C ALA A 32 -7.34 3.33 -8.96
N LEU A 33 -6.90 3.45 -7.71
CA LEU A 33 -5.68 2.79 -7.28
C LEU A 33 -5.82 1.28 -7.35
N SER A 34 -6.97 0.74 -6.91
CA SER A 34 -7.16 -0.70 -6.96
C SER A 34 -7.12 -1.21 -8.40
N ARG A 35 -7.67 -0.45 -9.34
CA ARG A 35 -7.60 -0.83 -10.75
C ARG A 35 -6.16 -0.79 -11.27
N ALA A 36 -5.42 0.24 -10.89
CA ALA A 36 -4.03 0.36 -11.33
C ALA A 36 -3.18 -0.78 -10.80
N LEU A 37 -3.45 -1.23 -9.59
CA LEU A 37 -2.71 -2.32 -8.96
C LEU A 37 -3.32 -3.68 -9.28
N GLU A 38 -4.45 -3.71 -9.99
CA GLU A 38 -5.13 -4.96 -10.37
C GLU A 38 -5.54 -5.78 -9.17
N VAL A 39 -6.03 -5.09 -8.14
CA VAL A 39 -6.57 -5.75 -6.95
C VAL A 39 -8.01 -5.35 -6.77
N ARG A 40 -8.74 -6.12 -5.98
CA ARG A 40 -10.13 -5.80 -5.69
C ARG A 40 -10.22 -4.61 -4.74
N PRO A 41 -11.24 -3.75 -4.89
CA PRO A 41 -11.37 -2.59 -4.00
C PRO A 41 -11.30 -2.90 -2.51
N PRO A 42 -11.88 -4.01 -2.02
CA PRO A 42 -11.78 -4.31 -0.58
C PRO A 42 -10.34 -4.47 -0.09
N VAL A 43 -9.41 -4.86 -0.97
CA VAL A 43 -8.01 -5.00 -0.58
C VAL A 43 -7.45 -3.66 -0.12
N ILE A 44 -7.69 -2.60 -0.91
CA ILE A 44 -7.19 -1.28 -0.56
C ILE A 44 -7.84 -0.78 0.73
N SER A 45 -9.15 -1.00 0.86
CA SER A 45 -9.87 -0.60 2.07
C SER A 45 -9.32 -1.28 3.31
N LYS A 46 -9.03 -2.57 3.21
CA LYS A 46 -8.50 -3.31 4.35
C LYS A 46 -7.10 -2.84 4.72
N ILE A 47 -6.30 -2.48 3.72
CA ILE A 47 -4.97 -1.93 4.01
C ILE A 47 -5.10 -0.58 4.70
N ARG A 48 -6.04 0.25 4.25
CA ARG A 48 -6.30 1.54 4.88
C ARG A 48 -6.66 1.40 6.35
N HIS A 49 -7.46 0.37 6.66
CA HIS A 49 -7.90 0.13 8.03
C HIS A 49 -6.94 -0.76 8.82
N ARG A 50 -5.80 -1.10 8.21
CA ARG A 50 -4.75 -1.88 8.86
C ARG A 50 -5.19 -3.27 9.26
N THR A 51 -6.17 -3.81 8.54
CA THR A 51 -6.61 -5.19 8.77
C THR A 51 -5.99 -6.16 7.76
N LEU A 52 -5.25 -5.63 6.79
CA LEU A 52 -4.57 -6.43 5.81
C LEU A 52 -3.18 -5.83 5.57
N PRO A 53 -2.12 -6.62 5.64
CA PRO A 53 -0.78 -6.11 5.36
C PRO A 53 -0.55 -5.88 3.88
N VAL A 54 0.41 -5.01 3.58
CA VAL A 54 0.91 -4.87 2.22
C VAL A 54 1.92 -5.98 2.01
N GLY A 55 1.49 -7.04 1.35
CA GLY A 55 2.33 -8.21 1.14
C GLY A 55 3.32 -8.04 0.00
N ALA A 56 4.19 -9.03 -0.15
CA ALA A 56 5.26 -8.96 -1.14
C ALA A 56 4.73 -8.84 -2.56
N SER A 57 3.69 -9.59 -2.92
CA SER A 57 3.19 -9.54 -4.29
C SER A 57 2.59 -8.18 -4.62
N LEU A 58 1.96 -7.53 -3.66
CA LEU A 58 1.43 -6.21 -3.87
C LEU A 58 2.54 -5.18 -4.00
N LEU A 59 3.59 -5.31 -3.20
CA LEU A 59 4.74 -4.42 -3.32
C LEU A 59 5.39 -4.54 -4.70
N ILE A 60 5.49 -5.74 -5.22
CA ILE A 60 6.03 -5.95 -6.56
C ILE A 60 5.16 -5.26 -7.60
N ARG A 61 3.84 -5.38 -7.46
CA ARG A 61 2.92 -4.72 -8.37
C ARG A 61 3.07 -3.19 -8.29
N MET A 62 3.20 -2.67 -7.08
CA MET A 62 3.42 -1.24 -6.89
C MET A 62 4.71 -0.78 -7.54
N HIS A 63 5.75 -1.59 -7.41
CA HIS A 63 7.02 -1.29 -8.07
C HIS A 63 6.84 -1.24 -9.60
N GLU A 64 6.12 -2.19 -10.15
CA GLU A 64 5.93 -2.27 -11.59
C GLU A 64 5.21 -1.06 -12.17
N VAL A 65 4.23 -0.52 -11.44
CA VAL A 65 3.44 0.59 -11.98
C VAL A 65 4.01 1.95 -11.64
N THR A 66 4.92 2.05 -10.68
CA THR A 66 5.47 3.36 -10.26
C THR A 66 6.95 3.52 -10.55
N ASP A 67 7.64 2.44 -10.79
CA ASP A 67 9.12 2.41 -10.91
C ASP A 67 9.83 2.77 -9.60
N LEU A 68 9.11 2.91 -8.51
CA LEU A 68 9.74 3.05 -7.20
C LEU A 68 10.29 1.70 -6.78
N SER A 69 11.47 1.70 -6.16
CA SER A 69 12.05 0.45 -5.68
C SER A 69 11.24 -0.09 -4.50
N ILE A 70 11.39 -1.39 -4.25
CA ILE A 70 10.76 -1.99 -3.09
C ILE A 70 11.19 -1.28 -1.81
N ARG A 71 12.47 -0.90 -1.74
CA ARG A 71 12.97 -0.15 -0.58
C ARG A 71 12.25 1.18 -0.43
N GLU A 72 12.10 1.91 -1.53
CA GLU A 72 11.40 3.20 -1.47
C GLU A 72 9.97 3.03 -1.03
N LEU A 73 9.29 1.99 -1.52
CA LEU A 73 7.92 1.71 -1.13
C LEU A 73 7.83 1.41 0.36
N ARG A 74 8.76 0.62 0.88
CA ARG A 74 8.78 0.30 2.30
C ARG A 74 9.02 1.53 3.15
N GLU A 75 9.84 2.44 2.67
CA GLU A 75 10.13 3.67 3.40
C GLU A 75 8.92 4.58 3.49
N LEU A 76 7.98 4.45 2.56
CA LEU A 76 6.76 5.23 2.61
C LEU A 76 5.77 4.71 3.65
N MET A 77 5.90 3.48 4.07
CA MET A 77 5.07 2.93 5.11
C MET A 77 5.69 3.21 6.46
#